data_5cdac0d9fdad33c3a2b4bef60df1223e
#
_entry.id   5cdac0d9fdad33c3a2b4bef60df1223e
#
_cell.length_a   1.000
_cell.length_b   1.000
_cell.length_c   1.000
_cell.angle_alpha   90.00
_cell.angle_beta   90.00
_cell.angle_gamma   90.00
#
_symmetry.space_group_name_H-M   'P 1'
#
loop_
_entity.id
_entity.type
_entity.pdbx_description
1 polymer ?
#
loop_
_entity_poly.entity_id
_entity_poly.type
_entity_poly.pdbx_seq_one_letter_code
_entity_poly.pdbx_strand_id
1 'polypeptide(L)'
;MRKRALSEMRSAGVAAVLGLLAALLCVGIGARAEELAGLTYDHSMELEYATQFAVDYYEDGYALISIEDGQRFLTVPEGMETPEGLDPEITVLSRPLDHIYLVATSAMDLFRAIGGIDSVTLSGTDADGWYIEEAREALEEGRMQYAGKYNAPDYERIVAQGCDLAVESTMIYHSPEVKEKLESFGIPVLVERSSYESHPLGRTEWLKLYAALLGREEEAEAYFDGQKELLADVLGQENTEKTVAFFSISSNGYVTVRKSGDYVAKMIELSGGRYIFEDLGDDNALSTMNMQMEDFYAGACEADYLIYNSAIEGELHSLDELLEKSSVLKDFKAVRDGNVWCTQKNLFQETTGIANMIADIHRMLTTDDPELTELTYMNRLS
;
A
#
# COMPACT_ATOMS: atom_id res chain seq x y z
N MET A 1 1.34 -54.15 -28.41
CA MET A 1 0.85 -52.93 -29.03
C MET A 1 -0.34 -52.23 -28.31
N ARG A 2 -1.07 -52.89 -27.41
CA ARG A 2 -2.23 -52.27 -26.69
C ARG A 2 -1.89 -51.43 -25.42
N LYS A 3 -0.66 -51.47 -24.91
CA LYS A 3 -0.26 -50.72 -23.68
C LYS A 3 0.33 -49.31 -23.95
N ARG A 4 0.75 -48.99 -25.20
CA ARG A 4 1.25 -47.66 -25.56
C ARG A 4 0.15 -46.65 -25.89
N ALA A 5 -0.99 -47.08 -26.43
CA ALA A 5 -2.10 -46.22 -26.79
C ALA A 5 -2.88 -45.66 -25.59
N LEU A 6 -2.83 -46.32 -24.42
CA LEU A 6 -3.52 -45.89 -23.19
C LEU A 6 -2.71 -44.86 -22.37
N SER A 7 -1.40 -44.73 -22.63
CA SER A 7 -0.52 -43.75 -21.99
C SER A 7 -0.62 -42.35 -22.66
N GLU A 8 -0.76 -42.33 -23.98
CA GLU A 8 -0.87 -41.07 -24.74
C GLU A 8 -2.27 -40.44 -24.64
N MET A 9 -3.32 -41.19 -24.42
CA MET A 9 -4.66 -40.66 -24.16
C MET A 9 -4.83 -40.06 -22.75
N ARG A 10 -3.99 -40.44 -21.78
CA ARG A 10 -4.02 -39.85 -20.42
C ARG A 10 -3.25 -38.55 -20.32
N SER A 11 -2.22 -38.37 -21.11
CA SER A 11 -1.42 -37.09 -21.12
C SER A 11 -2.14 -35.94 -21.85
N ALA A 12 -2.93 -36.24 -22.88
CA ALA A 12 -3.72 -35.27 -23.60
C ALA A 12 -4.94 -34.76 -22.82
N GLY A 13 -5.52 -35.59 -21.94
CA GLY A 13 -6.65 -35.23 -21.11
C GLY A 13 -6.28 -34.31 -19.93
N VAL A 14 -5.09 -34.44 -19.37
CA VAL A 14 -4.60 -33.65 -18.23
C VAL A 14 -4.15 -32.26 -18.69
N ALA A 15 -3.56 -32.14 -19.88
CA ALA A 15 -3.16 -30.83 -20.43
C ALA A 15 -4.37 -29.98 -20.85
N ALA A 16 -5.48 -30.60 -21.28
CA ALA A 16 -6.71 -29.87 -21.63
C ALA A 16 -7.52 -29.39 -20.40
N VAL A 17 -7.40 -30.09 -19.27
CA VAL A 17 -8.09 -29.70 -18.01
C VAL A 17 -7.31 -28.61 -17.27
N LEU A 18 -5.98 -28.61 -17.34
CA LEU A 18 -5.13 -27.53 -16.79
C LEU A 18 -5.23 -26.23 -17.59
N GLY A 19 -5.48 -26.31 -18.90
CA GLY A 19 -5.68 -25.12 -19.75
C GLY A 19 -7.08 -24.47 -19.55
N LEU A 20 -8.07 -25.22 -19.04
CA LEU A 20 -9.42 -24.68 -18.76
C LEU A 20 -9.58 -24.20 -17.29
N LEU A 21 -8.70 -24.57 -16.38
CA LEU A 21 -8.70 -24.08 -14.99
C LEU A 21 -7.90 -22.80 -14.80
N ALA A 22 -7.00 -22.45 -15.73
CA ALA A 22 -6.28 -21.18 -15.72
C ALA A 22 -7.10 -20.01 -16.29
N ALA A 23 -8.24 -20.29 -16.92
CA ALA A 23 -9.12 -19.26 -17.51
C ALA A 23 -10.35 -18.91 -16.61
N LEU A 24 -10.42 -19.42 -15.38
CA LEU A 24 -11.60 -19.25 -14.51
C LEU A 24 -11.31 -18.62 -13.15
N LEU A 25 -10.16 -17.94 -12.98
CA LEU A 25 -9.81 -17.23 -11.72
C LEU A 25 -9.45 -15.76 -11.93
N CYS A 26 -9.85 -15.16 -13.04
CA CYS A 26 -9.99 -13.72 -13.16
C CYS A 26 -11.48 -13.36 -13.18
N VAL A 27 -12.18 -13.64 -12.07
CA VAL A 27 -13.37 -12.90 -11.72
C VAL A 27 -12.88 -11.77 -10.81
N GLY A 28 -12.02 -10.92 -11.35
CA GLY A 28 -12.01 -9.53 -11.00
C GLY A 28 -13.41 -9.00 -11.33
N ILE A 29 -13.91 -8.09 -10.56
CA ILE A 29 -15.14 -7.33 -10.83
C ILE A 29 -15.03 -6.90 -12.28
N GLY A 30 -15.61 -7.70 -13.20
CA GLY A 30 -15.79 -7.30 -14.57
C GLY A 30 -16.77 -6.16 -14.49
N ALA A 31 -16.28 -4.94 -14.35
CA ALA A 31 -17.07 -3.74 -14.44
C ALA A 31 -17.80 -3.86 -15.78
N ARG A 32 -19.10 -4.15 -15.70
CA ARG A 32 -19.97 -4.02 -16.85
C ARG A 32 -19.94 -2.52 -17.12
N ALA A 33 -19.35 -2.10 -18.24
CA ALA A 33 -19.30 -0.70 -18.65
C ALA A 33 -20.62 -0.05 -18.27
N GLU A 34 -20.60 0.88 -17.32
CA GLU A 34 -21.80 1.54 -16.85
C GLU A 34 -22.23 2.55 -17.90
N GLU A 35 -23.52 2.54 -18.29
CA GLU A 35 -24.07 3.64 -19.07
C GLU A 35 -24.12 4.88 -18.17
N LEU A 36 -23.15 5.76 -18.33
CA LEU A 36 -23.01 6.94 -17.49
C LEU A 36 -23.57 8.18 -18.21
N ALA A 37 -24.81 8.56 -17.89
CA ALA A 37 -25.39 9.87 -18.24
C ALA A 37 -25.10 10.36 -19.66
N GLY A 38 -25.18 9.47 -20.66
CA GLY A 38 -24.97 9.78 -22.08
C GLY A 38 -23.51 9.85 -22.54
N LEU A 39 -22.55 9.57 -21.64
CA LEU A 39 -21.16 9.40 -22.03
C LEU A 39 -20.92 8.06 -22.72
N THR A 40 -20.07 8.04 -23.74
CA THR A 40 -19.67 6.83 -24.44
C THR A 40 -18.48 6.19 -23.72
N TYR A 41 -18.65 4.94 -23.26
CA TYR A 41 -17.56 4.17 -22.67
C TYR A 41 -16.44 3.92 -23.69
N ASP A 42 -15.18 4.06 -23.26
CA ASP A 42 -14.00 3.80 -24.06
C ASP A 42 -13.30 2.51 -23.60
N HIS A 43 -12.69 2.53 -22.40
CA HIS A 43 -11.99 1.37 -21.84
C HIS A 43 -11.96 1.45 -20.31
N SER A 44 -11.57 0.33 -19.65
CA SER A 44 -11.26 0.30 -18.23
C SER A 44 -9.75 0.28 -18.02
N MET A 45 -9.27 0.89 -16.92
CA MET A 45 -7.90 0.82 -16.49
C MET A 45 -7.50 -0.64 -16.23
N GLU A 46 -6.36 -1.06 -16.78
CA GLU A 46 -5.79 -2.37 -16.46
C GLU A 46 -5.06 -2.32 -15.11
N LEU A 47 -5.54 -3.15 -14.17
CA LEU A 47 -4.94 -3.34 -12.85
C LEU A 47 -4.45 -4.78 -12.72
N GLU A 48 -3.20 -4.96 -12.28
CA GLU A 48 -2.59 -6.28 -12.15
C GLU A 48 -2.72 -6.83 -10.72
N TYR A 49 -2.67 -5.96 -9.71
CA TYR A 49 -2.61 -6.33 -8.30
C TYR A 49 -3.63 -5.61 -7.43
N ALA A 50 -3.97 -4.36 -7.76
CA ALA A 50 -4.92 -3.58 -6.97
C ALA A 50 -6.34 -4.12 -7.15
N THR A 51 -7.07 -4.18 -6.03
CA THR A 51 -8.43 -4.74 -5.96
C THR A 51 -9.41 -3.79 -5.28
N GLN A 52 -8.93 -2.71 -4.68
CA GLN A 52 -9.76 -1.79 -3.89
C GLN A 52 -10.29 -0.61 -4.70
N PHE A 53 -9.96 -0.50 -5.98
CA PHE A 53 -10.52 0.51 -6.89
C PHE A 53 -10.62 0.01 -8.32
N ALA A 54 -11.41 0.71 -9.12
CA ALA A 54 -11.49 0.55 -10.58
C ALA A 54 -11.65 1.93 -11.23
N VAL A 55 -11.21 2.06 -12.47
CA VAL A 55 -11.39 3.29 -13.29
C VAL A 55 -11.90 2.92 -14.65
N ASP A 56 -13.05 3.50 -15.02
CA ASP A 56 -13.63 3.39 -16.36
C ASP A 56 -13.49 4.73 -17.09
N TYR A 57 -12.87 4.69 -18.25
CA TYR A 57 -12.68 5.87 -19.11
C TYR A 57 -13.80 5.99 -20.14
N TYR A 58 -14.17 7.21 -20.43
CA TYR A 58 -15.18 7.57 -21.42
C TYR A 58 -14.58 8.52 -22.45
N GLU A 59 -15.22 8.61 -23.63
CA GLU A 59 -14.81 9.57 -24.67
C GLU A 59 -14.67 10.98 -24.10
N ASP A 60 -13.86 11.81 -24.75
CA ASP A 60 -13.55 13.18 -24.35
C ASP A 60 -12.80 13.30 -22.99
N GLY A 61 -12.25 12.19 -22.45
CA GLY A 61 -11.34 12.17 -21.30
C GLY A 61 -12.01 12.20 -19.93
N TYR A 62 -13.32 11.88 -19.84
CA TYR A 62 -13.96 11.63 -18.55
C TYR A 62 -13.48 10.30 -17.97
N ALA A 63 -13.39 10.21 -16.64
CA ALA A 63 -13.08 8.96 -15.96
C ALA A 63 -13.95 8.79 -14.71
N LEU A 64 -14.57 7.61 -14.58
CA LEU A 64 -15.31 7.20 -13.39
C LEU A 64 -14.40 6.34 -12.51
N ILE A 65 -14.07 6.83 -11.34
CA ILE A 65 -13.31 6.12 -10.31
C ILE A 65 -14.31 5.53 -9.32
N SER A 66 -14.21 4.22 -9.10
CA SER A 66 -15.04 3.49 -8.13
C SER A 66 -14.12 2.86 -7.08
N ILE A 67 -14.43 3.03 -5.80
CA ILE A 67 -13.68 2.46 -4.67
C ILE A 67 -14.55 1.41 -3.98
N GLU A 68 -13.94 0.34 -3.49
CA GLU A 68 -14.62 -0.84 -2.91
C GLU A 68 -15.54 -0.53 -1.71
N ASP A 69 -15.38 0.61 -1.04
CA ASP A 69 -16.29 1.05 0.02
C ASP A 69 -17.55 1.78 -0.49
N GLY A 70 -17.73 1.86 -1.81
CA GLY A 70 -18.87 2.47 -2.47
C GLY A 70 -18.68 3.93 -2.87
N GLN A 71 -17.54 4.54 -2.61
CA GLN A 71 -17.23 5.89 -3.10
C GLN A 71 -17.11 5.88 -4.64
N ARG A 72 -17.70 6.89 -5.29
CA ARG A 72 -17.65 7.03 -6.76
C ARG A 72 -17.36 8.47 -7.13
N PHE A 73 -16.37 8.67 -8.00
CA PHE A 73 -15.93 10.00 -8.45
C PHE A 73 -15.88 10.06 -9.96
N LEU A 74 -16.52 11.06 -10.54
CA LEU A 74 -16.39 11.36 -11.98
C LEU A 74 -15.43 12.52 -12.16
N THR A 75 -14.27 12.29 -12.78
CA THR A 75 -13.40 13.39 -13.22
C THR A 75 -13.93 13.98 -14.52
N VAL A 76 -14.09 15.30 -14.51
CA VAL A 76 -14.52 16.09 -15.66
C VAL A 76 -13.32 16.85 -16.20
N PRO A 77 -12.93 16.66 -17.48
CA PRO A 77 -11.80 17.37 -18.06
C PRO A 77 -11.98 18.89 -18.05
N GLU A 78 -10.87 19.63 -18.06
CA GLU A 78 -10.89 21.08 -18.14
C GLU A 78 -11.67 21.57 -19.37
N GLY A 79 -12.60 22.49 -19.13
CA GLY A 79 -13.42 23.07 -20.19
C GLY A 79 -14.61 22.22 -20.67
N MET A 80 -14.76 21.01 -20.12
CA MET A 80 -15.91 20.15 -20.41
C MET A 80 -17.05 20.41 -19.41
N GLU A 81 -18.29 20.11 -19.82
CA GLU A 81 -19.47 20.25 -18.97
C GLU A 81 -19.73 18.97 -18.17
N THR A 82 -20.24 19.13 -16.94
CA THR A 82 -20.73 17.98 -16.16
C THR A 82 -21.95 17.36 -16.87
N PRO A 83 -21.96 16.04 -17.11
CA PRO A 83 -23.09 15.37 -17.75
C PRO A 83 -24.38 15.54 -16.94
N GLU A 84 -25.49 15.78 -17.64
CA GLU A 84 -26.82 15.84 -17.01
C GLU A 84 -27.33 14.43 -16.67
N GLY A 85 -27.98 14.29 -15.52
CA GLY A 85 -28.63 13.03 -15.13
C GLY A 85 -27.69 12.01 -14.51
N LEU A 86 -26.55 12.46 -13.98
CA LEU A 86 -25.66 11.60 -13.16
C LEU A 86 -26.41 11.08 -11.92
N ASP A 87 -26.02 9.87 -11.51
CA ASP A 87 -26.43 9.34 -10.22
C ASP A 87 -25.98 10.31 -9.09
N PRO A 88 -26.89 10.71 -8.18
CA PRO A 88 -26.54 11.61 -7.07
C PRO A 88 -25.45 11.10 -6.14
N GLU A 89 -25.16 9.80 -6.15
CA GLU A 89 -24.07 9.19 -5.36
C GLU A 89 -22.69 9.37 -6.02
N ILE A 90 -22.63 9.87 -7.26
CA ILE A 90 -21.37 10.17 -7.93
C ILE A 90 -20.94 11.59 -7.59
N THR A 91 -19.77 11.70 -6.97
CA THR A 91 -19.13 12.98 -6.69
C THR A 91 -18.38 13.47 -7.93
N VAL A 92 -18.66 14.70 -8.38
CA VAL A 92 -18.00 15.29 -9.55
C VAL A 92 -16.73 16.00 -9.12
N LEU A 93 -15.62 15.71 -9.81
CA LEU A 93 -14.31 16.35 -9.66
C LEU A 93 -13.92 17.03 -10.97
N SER A 94 -13.96 18.36 -11.00
CA SER A 94 -13.56 19.14 -12.18
C SER A 94 -12.03 19.33 -12.20
N ARG A 95 -11.37 18.92 -13.29
CA ARG A 95 -9.93 19.17 -13.47
C ARG A 95 -9.65 20.61 -13.94
N PRO A 96 -8.50 21.22 -13.61
CA PRO A 96 -7.43 20.65 -12.82
C PRO A 96 -7.76 20.54 -11.32
N LEU A 97 -7.15 19.57 -10.61
CA LEU A 97 -7.21 19.44 -9.16
C LEU A 97 -5.85 19.95 -8.61
N ASP A 98 -5.78 21.23 -8.30
CA ASP A 98 -4.53 21.92 -7.95
C ASP A 98 -4.43 22.31 -6.47
N HIS A 99 -5.51 22.08 -5.70
CA HIS A 99 -5.61 22.45 -4.28
C HIS A 99 -6.08 21.26 -3.44
N ILE A 100 -5.26 20.22 -3.40
CA ILE A 100 -5.58 19.00 -2.65
C ILE A 100 -5.15 19.15 -1.19
N TYR A 101 -6.05 18.80 -0.26
CA TYR A 101 -5.76 18.57 1.15
C TYR A 101 -5.47 17.09 1.38
N LEU A 102 -4.20 16.74 1.66
CA LEU A 102 -3.76 15.36 1.81
C LEU A 102 -3.47 15.04 3.27
N VAL A 103 -4.24 14.08 3.82
CA VAL A 103 -4.15 13.58 5.20
C VAL A 103 -3.60 12.15 5.24
N ALA A 104 -3.90 11.35 4.20
CA ALA A 104 -3.39 9.99 4.06
C ALA A 104 -1.89 10.01 3.75
N THR A 105 -1.03 9.85 4.77
CA THR A 105 0.43 9.96 4.61
C THR A 105 1.01 8.98 3.59
N SER A 106 0.41 7.79 3.45
CA SER A 106 0.80 6.79 2.44
C SER A 106 0.57 7.24 0.99
N ALA A 107 -0.35 8.19 0.76
CA ALA A 107 -0.66 8.68 -0.58
C ALA A 107 0.35 9.72 -1.09
N MET A 108 1.05 10.45 -0.21
CA MET A 108 1.99 11.49 -0.62
C MET A 108 3.06 10.97 -1.58
N ASP A 109 3.61 9.80 -1.30
CA ASP A 109 4.63 9.17 -2.13
C ASP A 109 4.07 8.74 -3.50
N LEU A 110 2.80 8.35 -3.56
CA LEU A 110 2.12 8.02 -4.80
C LEU A 110 1.92 9.27 -5.68
N PHE A 111 1.58 10.42 -5.07
CA PHE A 111 1.55 11.71 -5.76
C PHE A 111 2.95 12.13 -6.23
N ARG A 112 3.97 11.96 -5.39
CA ARG A 112 5.37 12.24 -5.75
C ARG A 112 5.82 11.41 -6.95
N ALA A 113 5.52 10.12 -6.95
CA ALA A 113 5.94 9.19 -7.99
C ALA A 113 5.44 9.54 -9.40
N ILE A 114 4.26 10.13 -9.49
CA ILE A 114 3.67 10.60 -10.75
C ILE A 114 3.95 12.08 -11.03
N GLY A 115 4.83 12.74 -10.25
CA GLY A 115 5.11 14.17 -10.38
C GLY A 115 3.92 15.08 -10.03
N GLY A 116 3.00 14.60 -9.19
CA GLY A 116 1.77 15.30 -8.79
C GLY A 116 1.84 16.02 -7.44
N ILE A 117 3.02 16.10 -6.81
CA ILE A 117 3.15 16.66 -5.45
C ILE A 117 2.73 18.14 -5.38
N ASP A 118 2.94 18.91 -6.45
CA ASP A 118 2.57 20.34 -6.50
C ASP A 118 1.05 20.58 -6.50
N SER A 119 0.24 19.56 -6.79
CA SER A 119 -1.22 19.61 -6.64
C SER A 119 -1.66 19.49 -5.17
N VAL A 120 -0.76 19.05 -4.28
CA VAL A 120 -1.02 18.96 -2.84
C VAL A 120 -0.56 20.26 -2.18
N THR A 121 -1.50 21.18 -1.95
CA THR A 121 -1.20 22.49 -1.34
C THR A 121 -1.47 22.52 0.16
N LEU A 122 -2.17 21.53 0.69
CA LEU A 122 -2.52 21.40 2.10
C LEU A 122 -2.17 20.01 2.63
N SER A 123 -1.53 19.94 3.79
CA SER A 123 -1.09 18.69 4.41
C SER A 123 -1.72 18.47 5.79
N GLY A 124 -2.10 17.24 6.07
CA GLY A 124 -2.52 16.78 7.40
C GLY A 124 -1.35 16.50 8.35
N THR A 125 -0.12 16.58 7.87
CA THR A 125 1.13 16.34 8.59
C THR A 125 2.03 17.56 8.44
N ASP A 126 2.67 18.01 9.52
CA ASP A 126 3.64 19.11 9.49
C ASP A 126 5.00 18.69 8.92
N ALA A 127 5.90 19.64 8.70
CA ALA A 127 7.20 19.38 8.07
C ALA A 127 8.05 18.37 8.84
N ASP A 128 8.05 18.44 10.18
CA ASP A 128 8.82 17.52 11.04
C ASP A 128 8.30 16.08 11.01
N GLY A 129 7.04 15.89 10.59
CA GLY A 129 6.39 14.58 10.48
C GLY A 129 6.60 13.90 9.13
N TRP A 130 7.21 14.57 8.14
CA TRP A 130 7.46 13.99 6.82
C TRP A 130 8.88 13.43 6.69
N TYR A 131 8.97 12.20 6.22
CA TYR A 131 10.20 11.54 5.77
C TYR A 131 10.41 11.65 4.26
N ILE A 132 9.36 12.01 3.51
CA ILE A 132 9.43 12.33 2.08
C ILE A 132 10.01 13.76 1.96
N GLU A 133 11.22 13.86 1.39
CA GLU A 133 11.98 15.11 1.35
C GLU A 133 11.23 16.23 0.59
N GLU A 134 10.65 15.91 -0.57
CA GLU A 134 9.93 16.86 -1.39
C GLU A 134 8.69 17.44 -0.67
N ALA A 135 8.01 16.62 0.17
CA ALA A 135 6.88 17.09 0.97
C ALA A 135 7.32 18.03 2.10
N ARG A 136 8.45 17.70 2.76
CA ARG A 136 9.04 18.53 3.80
C ARG A 136 9.49 19.89 3.23
N GLU A 137 10.24 19.87 2.11
CA GLU A 137 10.68 21.07 1.43
C GLU A 137 9.50 21.95 0.97
N ALA A 138 8.43 21.35 0.43
CA ALA A 138 7.24 22.07 0.03
C ALA A 138 6.57 22.82 1.20
N LEU A 139 6.57 22.22 2.40
CA LEU A 139 6.08 22.86 3.62
C LEU A 139 7.01 23.97 4.13
N GLU A 140 8.32 23.72 4.15
CA GLU A 140 9.33 24.69 4.59
C GLU A 140 9.38 25.93 3.67
N GLU A 141 9.19 25.75 2.37
CA GLU A 141 9.14 26.81 1.37
C GLU A 141 7.76 27.50 1.28
N GLY A 142 6.74 26.95 1.93
CA GLY A 142 5.37 27.50 1.93
C GLY A 142 4.58 27.21 0.65
N ARG A 143 5.04 26.34 -0.22
CA ARG A 143 4.28 25.81 -1.38
C ARG A 143 3.12 24.90 -0.91
N MET A 144 3.34 24.18 0.18
CA MET A 144 2.33 23.40 0.90
C MET A 144 2.17 23.98 2.31
N GLN A 145 0.97 23.89 2.90
CA GLN A 145 0.71 24.38 4.25
C GLN A 145 0.10 23.28 5.11
N TYR A 146 0.51 23.23 6.38
CA TYR A 146 -0.15 22.37 7.35
C TYR A 146 -1.56 22.87 7.65
N ALA A 147 -2.57 22.02 7.50
CA ALA A 147 -3.98 22.33 7.66
C ALA A 147 -4.70 21.44 8.70
N GLY A 148 -3.94 20.88 9.65
CA GLY A 148 -4.47 20.06 10.73
C GLY A 148 -4.59 18.57 10.37
N LYS A 149 -4.86 17.73 11.37
CA LYS A 149 -4.95 16.27 11.25
C LYS A 149 -6.38 15.81 10.94
N TYR A 150 -6.55 14.54 10.55
CA TYR A 150 -7.84 13.92 10.21
C TYR A 150 -8.98 14.21 11.22
N ASN A 151 -8.69 14.36 12.51
CA ASN A 151 -9.66 14.59 13.58
C ASN A 151 -9.74 16.05 14.06
N ALA A 152 -8.90 16.94 13.52
CA ALA A 152 -8.84 18.34 13.90
C ALA A 152 -8.32 19.21 12.73
N PRO A 153 -8.99 19.23 11.55
CA PRO A 153 -8.57 20.03 10.41
C PRO A 153 -8.86 21.51 10.66
N ASP A 154 -8.03 22.37 10.04
CA ASP A 154 -8.22 23.80 9.98
C ASP A 154 -9.20 24.14 8.85
N TYR A 155 -10.48 24.02 9.11
CA TYR A 155 -11.53 24.26 8.11
C TYR A 155 -11.48 25.65 7.49
N GLU A 156 -11.08 26.67 8.26
CA GLU A 156 -10.99 28.05 7.76
C GLU A 156 -9.92 28.14 6.68
N ARG A 157 -8.77 27.54 6.92
CA ARG A 157 -7.67 27.47 5.96
C ARG A 157 -8.03 26.65 4.73
N ILE A 158 -8.61 25.47 4.92
CA ILE A 158 -8.99 24.55 3.83
C ILE A 158 -9.98 25.23 2.88
N VAL A 159 -11.00 25.88 3.42
CA VAL A 159 -11.99 26.62 2.63
C VAL A 159 -11.38 27.86 1.97
N ALA A 160 -10.53 28.61 2.69
CA ALA A 160 -9.91 29.84 2.17
C ALA A 160 -8.94 29.55 1.02
N GLN A 161 -8.30 28.38 0.98
CA GLN A 161 -7.41 27.94 -0.10
C GLN A 161 -8.18 27.36 -1.30
N GLY A 162 -9.51 27.22 -1.21
CA GLY A 162 -10.31 26.68 -2.30
C GLY A 162 -10.03 25.19 -2.55
N CYS A 163 -9.97 24.39 -1.49
CA CYS A 163 -9.65 22.96 -1.59
C CYS A 163 -10.60 22.22 -2.56
N ASP A 164 -10.02 21.55 -3.56
CA ASP A 164 -10.75 20.80 -4.62
C ASP A 164 -11.10 19.37 -4.18
N LEU A 165 -10.25 18.77 -3.36
CA LEU A 165 -10.35 17.38 -2.90
C LEU A 165 -9.61 17.20 -1.58
N ALA A 166 -10.24 16.57 -0.61
CA ALA A 166 -9.59 16.05 0.58
C ALA A 166 -9.29 14.54 0.39
N VAL A 167 -8.01 14.15 0.53
CA VAL A 167 -7.59 12.74 0.51
C VAL A 167 -7.32 12.30 1.93
N GLU A 168 -8.30 11.61 2.52
CA GLU A 168 -8.30 11.16 3.91
C GLU A 168 -7.88 9.69 4.03
N SER A 169 -7.29 9.33 5.15
CA SER A 169 -7.07 7.92 5.48
C SER A 169 -8.31 7.29 6.12
N THR A 170 -8.34 5.97 6.22
CA THR A 170 -9.43 5.24 6.90
C THR A 170 -9.58 5.62 8.39
N MET A 171 -8.62 6.34 8.97
CA MET A 171 -8.76 6.92 10.32
C MET A 171 -9.93 7.90 10.42
N ILE A 172 -10.36 8.50 9.30
CA ILE A 172 -11.52 9.40 9.25
C ILE A 172 -12.81 8.71 9.70
N TYR A 173 -12.92 7.39 9.59
CA TYR A 173 -14.06 6.63 10.09
C TYR A 173 -14.23 6.68 11.62
N HIS A 174 -13.16 7.05 12.35
CA HIS A 174 -13.24 7.33 13.80
C HIS A 174 -13.71 8.76 14.12
N SER A 175 -13.82 9.62 13.10
CA SER A 175 -14.26 11.02 13.21
C SER A 175 -15.19 11.37 12.04
N PRO A 176 -16.31 10.66 11.85
CA PRO A 176 -17.19 10.82 10.68
C PRO A 176 -17.74 12.24 10.56
N GLU A 177 -17.89 12.97 11.67
CA GLU A 177 -18.30 14.36 11.71
C GLU A 177 -17.33 15.29 10.95
N VAL A 178 -16.05 14.94 10.84
CA VAL A 178 -15.06 15.71 10.08
C VAL A 178 -15.32 15.57 8.59
N LYS A 179 -15.55 14.32 8.12
CA LYS A 179 -15.91 14.05 6.71
C LYS A 179 -17.17 14.81 6.33
N GLU A 180 -18.25 14.64 7.11
CA GLU A 180 -19.53 15.33 6.89
C GLU A 180 -19.35 16.85 6.86
N LYS A 181 -18.45 17.39 7.70
CA LYS A 181 -18.19 18.83 7.76
C LYS A 181 -17.47 19.34 6.52
N LEU A 182 -16.45 18.64 6.01
CA LEU A 182 -15.77 18.96 4.75
C LEU A 182 -16.76 18.93 3.57
N GLU A 183 -17.56 17.86 3.46
CA GLU A 183 -18.58 17.73 2.43
C GLU A 183 -19.66 18.83 2.52
N SER A 184 -20.02 19.28 3.74
CA SER A 184 -20.95 20.41 3.93
C SER A 184 -20.42 21.75 3.41
N PHE A 185 -19.11 21.89 3.26
CA PHE A 185 -18.45 23.03 2.60
C PHE A 185 -18.30 22.86 1.09
N GLY A 186 -18.79 21.73 0.54
CA GLY A 186 -18.66 21.39 -0.88
C GLY A 186 -17.29 20.82 -1.26
N ILE A 187 -16.50 20.38 -0.27
CA ILE A 187 -15.20 19.76 -0.49
C ILE A 187 -15.39 18.24 -0.58
N PRO A 188 -15.14 17.64 -1.75
CA PRO A 188 -15.17 16.18 -1.91
C PRO A 188 -14.15 15.49 -0.99
N VAL A 189 -14.51 14.34 -0.43
CA VAL A 189 -13.61 13.55 0.41
C VAL A 189 -13.41 12.16 -0.16
N LEU A 190 -12.20 11.87 -0.62
CA LEU A 190 -11.76 10.54 -1.04
C LEU A 190 -11.09 9.86 0.16
N VAL A 191 -11.59 8.69 0.56
CA VAL A 191 -10.96 7.88 1.59
C VAL A 191 -10.03 6.87 0.94
N GLU A 192 -8.74 7.06 1.18
CA GLU A 192 -7.64 6.24 0.67
C GLU A 192 -7.67 4.85 1.30
N ARG A 193 -7.58 3.79 0.49
CA ARG A 193 -7.71 2.41 0.95
C ARG A 193 -6.59 1.49 0.48
N SER A 194 -5.45 2.01 0.04
CA SER A 194 -4.31 1.17 -0.37
C SER A 194 -3.85 0.21 0.73
N SER A 195 -4.09 0.57 2.00
CA SER A 195 -3.79 -0.29 3.14
C SER A 195 -4.66 -1.56 3.24
N TYR A 196 -5.75 -1.64 2.46
CA TYR A 196 -6.61 -2.81 2.35
C TYR A 196 -6.23 -3.73 1.19
N GLU A 197 -5.22 -3.36 0.40
CA GLU A 197 -4.67 -4.27 -0.59
C GLU A 197 -3.91 -5.41 0.09
N SER A 198 -4.23 -6.63 -0.30
CA SER A 198 -3.53 -7.84 0.21
C SER A 198 -2.18 -8.06 -0.47
N HIS A 199 -2.05 -7.61 -1.74
CA HIS A 199 -0.81 -7.70 -2.48
C HIS A 199 0.02 -6.42 -2.32
N PRO A 200 1.33 -6.51 -1.99
CA PRO A 200 2.17 -5.32 -1.77
C PRO A 200 2.18 -4.38 -2.98
N LEU A 201 2.34 -4.91 -4.20
CA LEU A 201 2.31 -4.10 -5.42
C LEU A 201 0.94 -3.48 -5.71
N GLY A 202 -0.16 -4.07 -5.20
CA GLY A 202 -1.49 -3.45 -5.29
C GLY A 202 -1.52 -2.10 -4.60
N ARG A 203 -0.80 -1.95 -3.48
CA ARG A 203 -0.66 -0.65 -2.79
C ARG A 203 0.08 0.38 -3.62
N THR A 204 1.18 -0.03 -4.28
CA THR A 204 1.92 0.84 -5.21
C THR A 204 1.06 1.20 -6.41
N GLU A 205 0.27 0.27 -6.92
CA GLU A 205 -0.60 0.46 -8.10
C GLU A 205 -1.69 1.53 -7.89
N TRP A 206 -1.98 1.92 -6.65
CA TRP A 206 -2.85 3.05 -6.34
C TRP A 206 -2.36 4.40 -6.94
N LEU A 207 -1.07 4.48 -7.33
CA LEU A 207 -0.58 5.66 -8.09
C LEU A 207 -1.37 5.87 -9.39
N LYS A 208 -1.91 4.79 -10.00
CA LYS A 208 -2.74 4.87 -11.20
C LYS A 208 -4.08 5.57 -10.92
N LEU A 209 -4.66 5.39 -9.72
CA LEU A 209 -5.86 6.13 -9.31
C LEU A 209 -5.58 7.64 -9.24
N TYR A 210 -4.47 8.03 -8.60
CA TYR A 210 -4.09 9.44 -8.50
C TYR A 210 -3.71 10.02 -9.87
N ALA A 211 -3.15 9.21 -10.75
CA ALA A 211 -2.91 9.59 -12.14
C ALA A 211 -4.22 9.89 -12.89
N ALA A 212 -5.25 9.06 -12.74
CA ALA A 212 -6.57 9.30 -13.34
C ALA A 212 -7.22 10.58 -12.78
N LEU A 213 -6.94 10.97 -11.54
CA LEU A 213 -7.39 12.24 -10.97
C LEU A 213 -6.68 13.44 -11.63
N LEU A 214 -5.37 13.32 -11.91
CA LEU A 214 -4.51 14.42 -12.34
C LEU A 214 -4.24 14.44 -13.86
N GLY A 215 -4.64 13.40 -14.62
CA GLY A 215 -4.32 13.25 -16.04
C GLY A 215 -2.82 12.93 -16.28
N ARG A 216 -2.27 11.99 -15.48
CA ARG A 216 -0.85 11.58 -15.50
C ARG A 216 -0.68 10.08 -15.66
N GLU A 217 -1.52 9.47 -16.48
CA GLU A 217 -1.58 8.01 -16.64
C GLU A 217 -0.28 7.45 -17.23
N GLU A 218 0.37 8.17 -18.16
CA GLU A 218 1.64 7.75 -18.77
C GLU A 218 2.77 7.67 -17.72
N GLU A 219 2.87 8.65 -16.84
CA GLU A 219 3.85 8.68 -15.74
C GLU A 219 3.62 7.53 -14.76
N ALA A 220 2.34 7.24 -14.46
CA ALA A 220 1.98 6.16 -13.57
C ALA A 220 2.35 4.79 -14.14
N GLU A 221 2.04 4.54 -15.40
CA GLU A 221 2.37 3.27 -16.06
C GLU A 221 3.88 3.06 -16.12
N ALA A 222 4.63 4.08 -16.55
CA ALA A 222 6.09 4.01 -16.61
C ALA A 222 6.73 3.76 -15.23
N TYR A 223 6.21 4.40 -14.18
CA TYR A 223 6.70 4.19 -12.83
C TYR A 223 6.40 2.78 -12.33
N PHE A 224 5.17 2.31 -12.51
CA PHE A 224 4.74 0.99 -12.05
C PHE A 224 5.48 -0.15 -12.77
N ASP A 225 5.70 -0.03 -14.08
CA ASP A 225 6.51 -0.97 -14.84
C ASP A 225 7.96 -1.04 -14.30
N GLY A 226 8.56 0.09 -13.96
CA GLY A 226 9.87 0.12 -13.32
C GLY A 226 9.90 -0.62 -11.96
N GLN A 227 8.83 -0.57 -11.17
CA GLN A 227 8.73 -1.34 -9.92
C GLN A 227 8.63 -2.86 -10.18
N LYS A 228 7.93 -3.28 -11.22
CA LYS A 228 7.86 -4.69 -11.63
C LYS A 228 9.23 -5.21 -12.13
N GLU A 229 9.93 -4.41 -12.94
CA GLU A 229 11.27 -4.75 -13.41
C GLU A 229 12.26 -4.94 -12.26
N LEU A 230 12.22 -4.07 -11.26
CA LEU A 230 13.08 -4.17 -10.07
C LEU A 230 12.87 -5.48 -9.30
N LEU A 231 11.65 -6.02 -9.29
CA LEU A 231 11.31 -7.27 -8.63
C LEU A 231 11.53 -8.52 -9.50
N ALA A 232 11.67 -8.39 -10.81
CA ALA A 232 11.73 -9.53 -11.72
C ALA A 232 12.81 -10.55 -11.31
N ASP A 233 14.00 -10.08 -10.90
CA ASP A 233 15.11 -10.93 -10.48
C ASP A 233 14.83 -11.62 -9.14
N VAL A 234 14.11 -10.97 -8.23
CA VAL A 234 13.75 -11.51 -6.90
C VAL A 234 12.67 -12.59 -7.03
N LEU A 235 11.60 -12.28 -7.77
CA LEU A 235 10.45 -13.18 -7.94
C LEU A 235 10.80 -14.48 -8.69
N GLY A 236 11.90 -14.51 -9.42
CA GLY A 236 12.40 -15.70 -10.12
C GLY A 236 13.27 -16.63 -9.26
N GLN A 237 13.59 -16.26 -8.01
CA GLN A 237 14.47 -17.04 -7.15
C GLN A 237 13.70 -18.13 -6.37
N GLU A 238 14.43 -19.20 -5.99
CA GLU A 238 13.89 -20.24 -5.12
C GLU A 238 13.68 -19.72 -3.69
N ASN A 239 12.62 -20.20 -3.02
CA ASN A 239 12.37 -19.86 -1.62
C ASN A 239 13.49 -20.44 -0.74
N THR A 240 14.00 -19.61 0.18
CA THR A 240 15.07 -19.99 1.10
C THR A 240 14.58 -20.86 2.27
N GLU A 241 13.27 -20.97 2.46
CA GLU A 241 12.61 -21.61 3.62
C GLU A 241 12.96 -20.97 4.98
N LYS A 242 13.74 -19.88 4.98
CA LYS A 242 14.09 -19.14 6.19
C LYS A 242 12.88 -18.41 6.75
N THR A 243 12.70 -18.53 8.05
CA THR A 243 11.54 -17.94 8.74
C THR A 243 11.82 -16.53 9.23
N VAL A 244 10.85 -15.65 9.06
CA VAL A 244 10.93 -14.24 9.44
C VAL A 244 9.77 -13.87 10.37
N ALA A 245 10.07 -13.28 11.52
CA ALA A 245 9.09 -12.61 12.38
C ALA A 245 9.17 -11.10 12.19
N PHE A 246 8.04 -10.45 11.86
CA PHE A 246 7.89 -9.00 11.74
C PHE A 246 7.01 -8.50 12.88
N PHE A 247 7.54 -7.63 13.76
CA PHE A 247 6.86 -7.26 14.99
C PHE A 247 7.26 -5.87 15.51
N SER A 248 6.44 -5.34 16.42
CA SER A 248 6.81 -4.23 17.30
C SER A 248 6.41 -4.54 18.74
N ILE A 249 6.97 -3.83 19.70
CA ILE A 249 6.64 -3.96 21.12
C ILE A 249 6.12 -2.60 21.61
N SER A 250 4.87 -2.57 22.05
CA SER A 250 4.25 -1.36 22.58
C SER A 250 4.82 -0.98 23.96
N SER A 251 4.64 0.27 24.37
CA SER A 251 4.99 0.77 25.70
C SER A 251 4.36 -0.02 26.86
N ASN A 252 3.25 -0.73 26.60
CA ASN A 252 2.57 -1.61 27.57
C ASN A 252 3.08 -3.06 27.52
N GLY A 253 4.11 -3.36 26.72
CA GLY A 253 4.73 -4.68 26.63
C GLY A 253 4.00 -5.69 25.74
N TYR A 254 2.92 -5.29 25.05
CA TYR A 254 2.28 -6.14 24.03
C TYR A 254 3.12 -6.18 22.77
N VAL A 255 3.18 -7.35 22.16
CA VAL A 255 3.80 -7.54 20.86
C VAL A 255 2.72 -7.42 19.78
N THR A 256 2.94 -6.52 18.82
CA THR A 256 2.08 -6.38 17.66
C THR A 256 2.72 -7.09 16.49
N VAL A 257 2.02 -8.04 15.89
CA VAL A 257 2.44 -8.81 14.70
C VAL A 257 1.44 -8.62 13.56
N ARG A 258 1.83 -8.96 12.34
CA ARG A 258 0.94 -8.96 11.18
C ARG A 258 0.15 -10.27 11.11
N LYS A 259 -1.08 -10.18 10.63
CA LYS A 259 -1.88 -11.38 10.29
C LYS A 259 -1.39 -11.96 8.96
N SER A 260 -1.70 -13.22 8.68
CA SER A 260 -1.20 -13.94 7.50
C SER A 260 -1.63 -13.33 6.16
N GLY A 261 -2.81 -12.71 6.08
CA GLY A 261 -3.29 -12.03 4.88
C GLY A 261 -2.78 -10.58 4.69
N ASP A 262 -1.95 -10.07 5.62
CA ASP A 262 -1.41 -8.70 5.51
C ASP A 262 -0.32 -8.62 4.43
N TYR A 263 -0.24 -7.48 3.76
CA TYR A 263 0.73 -7.25 2.69
C TYR A 263 2.19 -7.42 3.14
N VAL A 264 2.52 -7.21 4.42
CA VAL A 264 3.89 -7.43 4.95
C VAL A 264 4.23 -8.92 4.98
N ALA A 265 3.28 -9.79 5.38
CA ALA A 265 3.46 -11.23 5.30
C ALA A 265 3.74 -11.64 3.83
N LYS A 266 2.99 -11.06 2.89
CA LYS A 266 3.18 -11.28 1.45
C LYS A 266 4.51 -10.75 0.93
N MET A 267 5.01 -9.61 1.42
CA MET A 267 6.36 -9.12 1.08
C MET A 267 7.44 -10.13 1.47
N ILE A 268 7.35 -10.72 2.67
CA ILE A 268 8.29 -11.74 3.14
C ILE A 268 8.26 -12.97 2.23
N GLU A 269 7.07 -13.44 1.83
CA GLU A 269 6.93 -14.56 0.90
C GLU A 269 7.54 -14.24 -0.48
N LEU A 270 7.22 -13.09 -1.06
CA LEU A 270 7.75 -12.64 -2.35
C LEU A 270 9.27 -12.46 -2.32
N SER A 271 9.84 -12.18 -1.15
CA SER A 271 11.29 -12.09 -0.95
C SER A 271 11.99 -13.46 -0.87
N GLY A 272 11.23 -14.56 -0.95
CA GLY A 272 11.77 -15.92 -0.83
C GLY A 272 11.99 -16.35 0.62
N GLY A 273 11.30 -15.74 1.58
CA GLY A 273 11.22 -16.16 2.98
C GLY A 273 9.88 -16.81 3.31
N ARG A 274 9.72 -17.18 4.57
CA ARG A 274 8.46 -17.67 5.13
C ARG A 274 8.08 -16.85 6.36
N TYR A 275 6.89 -16.27 6.35
CA TYR A 275 6.40 -15.55 7.52
C TYR A 275 6.08 -16.52 8.65
N ILE A 276 6.60 -16.29 9.87
CA ILE A 276 6.51 -17.25 10.96
C ILE A 276 5.07 -17.49 11.46
N PHE A 277 4.18 -16.50 11.28
CA PHE A 277 2.79 -16.54 11.69
C PHE A 277 1.84 -16.76 10.49
N GLU A 278 2.18 -17.69 9.60
CA GLU A 278 1.43 -17.99 8.38
C GLU A 278 -0.02 -18.46 8.63
N ASP A 279 -0.31 -19.04 9.81
CA ASP A 279 -1.63 -19.50 10.23
C ASP A 279 -2.39 -18.48 11.10
N LEU A 280 -1.88 -17.26 11.26
CA LEU A 280 -2.46 -16.26 12.15
C LEU A 280 -3.59 -15.48 11.49
N GLY A 281 -4.82 -15.86 11.75
CA GLY A 281 -6.05 -15.33 11.17
C GLY A 281 -6.57 -16.14 10.01
N ASP A 282 -7.66 -15.68 9.40
CA ASP A 282 -8.20 -16.27 8.18
C ASP A 282 -7.37 -15.78 6.98
N ASP A 283 -7.42 -16.48 5.84
CA ASP A 283 -6.67 -16.17 4.62
C ASP A 283 -6.86 -14.73 4.12
N ASN A 284 -7.98 -14.09 4.47
CA ASN A 284 -8.30 -12.69 4.16
C ASN A 284 -8.13 -11.74 5.37
N ALA A 285 -7.51 -12.20 6.45
CA ALA A 285 -7.33 -11.38 7.64
C ALA A 285 -6.20 -10.36 7.43
N LEU A 286 -6.57 -9.15 7.05
CA LEU A 286 -5.66 -8.01 6.92
C LEU A 286 -5.35 -7.41 8.30
N SER A 287 -4.29 -6.59 8.36
CA SER A 287 -3.93 -5.80 9.54
C SER A 287 -3.12 -6.56 10.59
N THR A 288 -3.15 -6.07 11.81
CA THR A 288 -2.30 -6.51 12.92
C THR A 288 -3.07 -7.27 13.99
N MET A 289 -2.33 -7.98 14.85
CA MET A 289 -2.83 -8.55 16.09
C MET A 289 -1.86 -8.27 17.23
N ASN A 290 -2.41 -7.94 18.40
CA ASN A 290 -1.63 -7.83 19.63
C ASN A 290 -1.64 -9.16 20.37
N MET A 291 -0.46 -9.58 20.85
CA MET A 291 -0.30 -10.77 21.66
C MET A 291 0.60 -10.51 22.87
N GLN A 292 0.54 -11.40 23.85
CA GLN A 292 1.47 -11.35 24.99
C GLN A 292 2.86 -11.80 24.56
N MET A 293 3.90 -11.36 25.28
CA MET A 293 5.28 -11.74 24.99
C MET A 293 5.49 -13.25 25.06
N GLU A 294 4.77 -13.94 25.94
CA GLU A 294 4.82 -15.39 26.08
C GLU A 294 4.31 -16.13 24.84
N ASP A 295 3.24 -15.63 24.22
CA ASP A 295 2.68 -16.19 22.99
C ASP A 295 3.63 -15.91 21.80
N PHE A 296 4.20 -14.70 21.74
CA PHE A 296 5.21 -14.35 20.75
C PHE A 296 6.47 -15.21 20.89
N TYR A 297 6.94 -15.44 22.12
CA TYR A 297 8.05 -16.35 22.37
C TYR A 297 7.74 -17.76 21.87
N ALA A 298 6.57 -18.29 22.24
CA ALA A 298 6.17 -19.63 21.84
C ALA A 298 6.09 -19.80 20.31
N GLY A 299 5.66 -18.77 19.59
CA GLY A 299 5.49 -18.80 18.13
C GLY A 299 6.72 -18.41 17.31
N ALA A 300 7.64 -17.59 17.85
CA ALA A 300 8.70 -16.96 17.05
C ALA A 300 10.12 -17.14 17.62
N CYS A 301 10.33 -17.81 18.77
CA CYS A 301 11.68 -17.93 19.35
C CYS A 301 12.68 -18.68 18.44
N GLU A 302 12.22 -19.55 17.56
CA GLU A 302 13.02 -20.29 16.59
C GLU A 302 13.08 -19.64 15.21
N ALA A 303 12.50 -18.44 15.01
CA ALA A 303 12.60 -17.71 13.75
C ALA A 303 14.07 -17.45 13.38
N ASP A 304 14.39 -17.61 12.08
CA ASP A 304 15.74 -17.38 11.57
C ASP A 304 16.12 -15.89 11.57
N TYR A 305 15.11 -15.02 11.36
CA TYR A 305 15.26 -13.56 11.32
C TYR A 305 14.17 -12.85 12.12
N LEU A 306 14.54 -11.76 12.76
CA LEU A 306 13.61 -10.81 13.38
C LEU A 306 13.70 -9.47 12.66
N ILE A 307 12.56 -8.90 12.27
CA ILE A 307 12.44 -7.53 11.76
C ILE A 307 11.58 -6.74 12.74
N TYR A 308 12.18 -5.78 13.42
CA TYR A 308 11.47 -4.85 14.30
C TYR A 308 10.85 -3.73 13.45
N ASN A 309 9.56 -3.49 13.64
CA ASN A 309 8.81 -2.44 12.97
C ASN A 309 8.93 -1.11 13.73
N SER A 310 9.60 -0.14 13.14
CA SER A 310 9.85 1.19 13.72
C SER A 310 8.66 2.15 13.68
N ALA A 311 7.59 1.80 12.96
CA ALA A 311 6.53 2.75 12.59
C ALA A 311 5.80 3.40 13.78
N ILE A 312 5.67 2.70 14.90
CA ILE A 312 4.86 3.14 16.05
C ILE A 312 5.76 3.61 17.20
N GLU A 313 6.72 2.78 17.60
CA GLU A 313 7.54 2.97 18.81
C GLU A 313 8.92 3.58 18.51
N GLY A 314 9.16 3.92 17.27
CA GLY A 314 10.42 4.51 16.82
C GLY A 314 11.45 3.50 16.35
N GLU A 315 12.45 4.02 15.66
CA GLU A 315 13.57 3.26 15.11
C GLU A 315 14.55 2.89 16.23
N LEU A 316 15.08 1.67 16.14
CA LEU A 316 16.12 1.15 17.02
C LEU A 316 17.45 1.14 16.27
N HIS A 317 18.54 1.47 16.98
CA HIS A 317 19.88 1.55 16.41
C HIS A 317 20.84 0.52 16.97
N SER A 318 20.42 -0.23 18.01
CA SER A 318 21.23 -1.29 18.63
C SER A 318 20.36 -2.44 19.13
N LEU A 319 21.01 -3.59 19.30
CA LEU A 319 20.39 -4.75 19.92
C LEU A 319 20.04 -4.49 21.40
N ASP A 320 20.86 -3.69 22.09
CA ASP A 320 20.61 -3.34 23.49
C ASP A 320 19.29 -2.57 23.65
N GLU A 321 18.98 -1.62 22.76
CA GLU A 321 17.70 -0.90 22.75
C GLU A 321 16.50 -1.85 22.55
N LEU A 322 16.64 -2.88 21.73
CA LEU A 322 15.61 -3.91 21.58
C LEU A 322 15.46 -4.75 22.86
N LEU A 323 16.56 -5.14 23.48
CA LEU A 323 16.55 -5.93 24.71
C LEU A 323 16.05 -5.14 25.92
N GLU A 324 16.17 -3.80 25.92
CA GLU A 324 15.54 -2.93 26.91
C GLU A 324 14.00 -2.98 26.81
N LYS A 325 13.44 -3.14 25.62
CA LYS A 325 11.99 -3.33 25.46
C LYS A 325 11.50 -4.67 26.02
N SER A 326 12.31 -5.74 25.84
CA SER A 326 12.04 -7.06 26.44
C SER A 326 13.30 -7.91 26.51
N SER A 327 13.75 -8.21 27.72
CA SER A 327 14.92 -9.07 27.96
C SER A 327 14.70 -10.53 27.55
N VAL A 328 13.45 -10.96 27.32
CA VAL A 328 13.11 -12.32 26.83
C VAL A 328 13.68 -12.55 25.44
N LEU A 329 13.81 -11.51 24.63
CA LEU A 329 14.31 -11.61 23.25
C LEU A 329 15.73 -12.14 23.14
N LYS A 330 16.56 -12.04 24.20
CA LYS A 330 17.93 -12.62 24.24
C LYS A 330 17.95 -14.12 23.96
N ASP A 331 16.84 -14.81 24.26
CA ASP A 331 16.71 -16.27 24.12
C ASP A 331 16.21 -16.70 22.74
N PHE A 332 15.90 -15.73 21.83
CA PHE A 332 15.52 -16.00 20.46
C PHE A 332 16.71 -16.44 19.60
N LYS A 333 16.46 -17.39 18.69
CA LYS A 333 17.47 -17.88 17.75
C LYS A 333 18.09 -16.74 16.94
N ALA A 334 17.28 -15.88 16.33
CA ALA A 334 17.76 -14.78 15.52
C ALA A 334 18.66 -13.79 16.29
N VAL A 335 18.39 -13.57 17.59
CA VAL A 335 19.23 -12.71 18.44
C VAL A 335 20.60 -13.37 18.68
N ARG A 336 20.62 -14.66 18.99
CA ARG A 336 21.88 -15.41 19.18
C ARG A 336 22.72 -15.49 17.91
N ASP A 337 22.05 -15.56 16.76
CA ASP A 337 22.70 -15.69 15.44
C ASP A 337 23.05 -14.30 14.83
N GLY A 338 22.64 -13.19 15.48
CA GLY A 338 22.86 -11.82 15.00
C GLY A 338 22.02 -11.44 13.78
N ASN A 339 20.86 -12.07 13.60
CA ASN A 339 19.94 -11.86 12.48
C ASN A 339 18.73 -11.00 12.89
N VAL A 340 19.01 -9.83 13.47
CA VAL A 340 17.99 -8.89 13.95
C VAL A 340 18.09 -7.60 13.15
N TRP A 341 16.98 -7.17 12.58
CA TRP A 341 16.88 -5.97 11.76
C TRP A 341 15.79 -5.04 12.29
N CYS A 342 15.92 -3.75 12.02
CA CYS A 342 14.91 -2.73 12.30
C CYS A 342 14.56 -2.00 11.01
N THR A 343 13.28 -1.77 10.76
CA THR A 343 12.85 -0.92 9.63
C THR A 343 13.18 0.54 9.91
N GLN A 344 13.51 1.29 8.85
CA GLN A 344 13.59 2.74 8.91
C GLN A 344 12.19 3.36 8.92
N LYS A 345 12.06 4.57 9.45
CA LYS A 345 10.76 5.24 9.66
C LYS A 345 10.07 5.64 8.35
N ASN A 346 10.85 5.91 7.30
CA ASN A 346 10.33 6.32 5.98
C ASN A 346 9.53 5.24 5.28
N LEU A 347 9.79 3.96 5.54
CA LEU A 347 9.15 2.81 4.88
C LEU A 347 7.62 2.95 4.75
N PHE A 348 6.94 3.44 5.80
CA PHE A 348 5.47 3.50 5.82
C PHE A 348 4.89 4.75 5.18
N GLN A 349 5.70 5.73 4.87
CA GLN A 349 5.32 6.90 4.08
C GLN A 349 5.67 6.71 2.60
N GLU A 350 6.76 6.00 2.31
CA GLU A 350 7.23 5.71 0.95
C GLU A 350 6.55 4.44 0.40
N THR A 351 5.28 4.56 0.05
CA THR A 351 4.46 3.43 -0.46
C THR A 351 5.04 2.85 -1.75
N THR A 352 5.72 3.64 -2.55
CA THR A 352 6.41 3.17 -3.76
C THR A 352 7.71 2.43 -3.47
N GLY A 353 8.24 2.51 -2.25
CA GLY A 353 9.43 1.77 -1.79
C GLY A 353 9.19 0.29 -1.52
N ILE A 354 7.98 -0.22 -1.68
CA ILE A 354 7.61 -1.62 -1.41
C ILE A 354 8.48 -2.62 -2.20
N ALA A 355 8.75 -2.34 -3.47
CA ALA A 355 9.61 -3.19 -4.28
C ALA A 355 11.04 -3.25 -3.74
N ASN A 356 11.60 -2.12 -3.30
CA ASN A 356 12.91 -2.06 -2.64
C ASN A 356 12.91 -2.82 -1.32
N MET A 357 11.84 -2.72 -0.51
CA MET A 357 11.73 -3.49 0.74
C MET A 357 11.72 -5.00 0.50
N ILE A 358 11.03 -5.47 -0.55
CA ILE A 358 11.05 -6.88 -0.96
C ILE A 358 12.49 -7.29 -1.35
N ALA A 359 13.20 -6.47 -2.12
CA ALA A 359 14.58 -6.70 -2.50
C ALA A 359 15.53 -6.68 -1.27
N ASP A 360 15.32 -5.79 -0.32
CA ASP A 360 16.05 -5.72 0.93
C ASP A 360 15.89 -6.99 1.77
N ILE A 361 14.65 -7.47 1.95
CA ILE A 361 14.38 -8.73 2.66
C ILE A 361 15.02 -9.90 1.91
N HIS A 362 14.91 -9.95 0.58
CA HIS A 362 15.57 -10.98 -0.22
C HIS A 362 17.09 -10.99 0.01
N ARG A 363 17.73 -9.82 -0.04
CA ARG A 363 19.17 -9.68 0.21
C ARG A 363 19.53 -10.10 1.62
N MET A 364 18.74 -9.71 2.62
CA MET A 364 18.90 -10.16 4.01
C MET A 364 18.86 -11.69 4.12
N LEU A 365 17.94 -12.35 3.41
CA LEU A 365 17.76 -13.80 3.46
C LEU A 365 18.85 -14.58 2.71
N THR A 366 19.43 -14.02 1.66
CA THR A 366 20.33 -14.74 0.74
C THR A 366 21.81 -14.43 0.96
N THR A 367 22.15 -13.40 1.73
CA THR A 367 23.52 -12.98 1.96
C THR A 367 23.99 -13.39 3.36
N ASP A 368 25.16 -14.06 3.42
CA ASP A 368 25.85 -14.40 4.67
C ASP A 368 26.98 -13.38 5.00
N ASP A 369 26.89 -12.15 4.47
CA ASP A 369 27.88 -11.10 4.67
C ASP A 369 27.72 -10.45 6.06
N PRO A 370 28.69 -10.62 6.97
CA PRO A 370 28.62 -9.99 8.29
C PRO A 370 28.76 -8.46 8.26
N GLU A 371 29.32 -7.90 7.17
CA GLU A 371 29.49 -6.46 6.98
C GLU A 371 28.20 -5.81 6.42
N LEU A 372 27.19 -6.59 6.03
CA LEU A 372 25.89 -6.06 5.64
C LEU A 372 25.13 -5.58 6.87
N THR A 373 25.22 -4.28 7.14
CA THR A 373 24.59 -3.63 8.30
C THR A 373 23.44 -2.70 7.94
N GLU A 374 23.36 -2.27 6.67
CA GLU A 374 22.37 -1.31 6.19
C GLU A 374 21.83 -1.72 4.82
N LEU A 375 20.54 -1.57 4.65
CA LEU A 375 19.76 -1.76 3.43
C LEU A 375 18.95 -0.49 3.17
N THR A 376 18.18 -0.43 2.10
CA THR A 376 17.41 0.77 1.73
C THR A 376 16.42 1.16 2.83
N TYR A 377 15.71 0.17 3.40
CA TYR A 377 14.66 0.38 4.40
C TYR A 377 14.90 -0.33 5.72
N MET A 378 16.05 -0.92 5.93
CA MET A 378 16.36 -1.66 7.16
C MET A 378 17.81 -1.47 7.58
N ASN A 379 18.03 -1.42 8.89
CA ASN A 379 19.35 -1.51 9.51
C ASN A 379 19.44 -2.73 10.42
N ARG A 380 20.63 -3.39 10.43
CA ARG A 380 20.91 -4.54 11.29
C ARG A 380 21.22 -4.05 12.70
N LEU A 381 20.57 -4.63 13.70
CA LEU A 381 20.85 -4.33 15.11
C LEU A 381 22.02 -5.19 15.60
N SER A 382 23.05 -4.53 16.11
CA SER A 382 24.27 -5.17 16.63
C SER A 382 24.61 -4.69 18.04
#